data_96faeb0013d448094a52179ac5222119
#
_entry.id   96faeb0013d448094a52179ac5222119
#
_cell.length_a   1.000
_cell.length_b   1.000
_cell.length_c   1.000
_cell.angle_alpha   90.00
_cell.angle_beta   90.00
_cell.angle_gamma   90.00
#
_symmetry.space_group_name_H-M   'P 1'
#
loop_
_entity.id
_entity.type
_entity.pdbx_description
1 polymer ?
#
loop_
_entity_poly.entity_id
_entity_poly.type
_entity_poly.pdbx_seq_one_letter_code
_entity_poly.pdbx_strand_id
1 'polypeptide(L)'
;GQAEHGANSPVWLVTDSANLATEVARLAPICAKELPEPNRTAALAAWQNLGEIIVCADREAMATYADAKAPEHLHIQANELEWWKGRLRAYGSLFLGANTTVAFGDKAAGSNHVLPTSGAARYTGGLSVHKFIKTVTWQQVDAPALEELARVTAAISRYEGMEGHARTADIRRNRPRLGQ
;
A
#
# COMPACT_ATOMS: atom_id res chain seq x y z
N GLY A 1 16.30 -10.85 9.80
CA GLY A 1 14.88 -11.23 9.87
C GLY A 1 14.33 -11.48 8.48
N GLN A 2 14.12 -10.43 7.67
CA GLN A 2 13.48 -10.57 6.34
C GLN A 2 14.20 -11.58 5.41
N ALA A 3 15.51 -11.56 5.38
CA ALA A 3 16.28 -12.47 4.52
C ALA A 3 16.14 -13.96 4.87
N GLU A 4 15.81 -14.30 6.11
CA GLU A 4 15.68 -15.70 6.56
C GLU A 4 14.39 -16.38 6.07
N HIS A 5 13.42 -15.62 5.54
CA HIS A 5 12.17 -16.16 5.00
C HIS A 5 12.37 -16.97 3.73
N GLY A 6 13.43 -16.70 2.95
CA GLY A 6 13.75 -17.47 1.75
C GLY A 6 14.79 -16.80 0.88
N ALA A 7 15.46 -17.54 0.04
CA ALA A 7 16.47 -17.03 -0.90
C ALA A 7 15.93 -15.99 -1.93
N ASN A 8 14.62 -15.91 -2.06
CA ASN A 8 13.91 -14.96 -2.92
C ASN A 8 13.35 -13.75 -2.17
N SER A 9 13.76 -13.51 -0.91
CA SER A 9 13.30 -12.42 -0.06
C SER A 9 14.23 -11.21 -0.17
N PRO A 10 13.92 -10.17 -0.96
CA PRO A 10 14.79 -9.00 -1.10
C PRO A 10 14.85 -8.20 0.21
N VAL A 11 16.02 -7.61 0.46
CA VAL A 11 16.29 -6.78 1.65
C VAL A 11 16.99 -5.50 1.21
N TRP A 12 16.48 -4.36 1.65
CA TRP A 12 17.03 -3.06 1.31
C TRP A 12 17.36 -2.26 2.58
N LEU A 13 18.56 -1.69 2.61
CA LEU A 13 18.89 -0.58 3.50
C LEU A 13 18.88 0.71 2.70
N VAL A 14 18.12 1.70 3.14
CA VAL A 14 18.12 3.05 2.59
C VAL A 14 18.55 4.01 3.69
N THR A 15 19.62 4.76 3.48
CA THR A 15 20.22 5.62 4.50
C THR A 15 20.84 6.86 3.87
N ASP A 16 21.00 7.92 4.66
CA ASP A 16 21.81 9.10 4.32
C ASP A 16 23.23 9.03 4.90
N SER A 17 23.56 7.93 5.61
CA SER A 17 24.85 7.73 6.27
C SER A 17 25.73 6.70 5.53
N ALA A 18 26.77 7.14 4.86
CA ALA A 18 27.76 6.25 4.23
C ALA A 18 28.47 5.33 5.25
N ASN A 19 28.67 5.83 6.48
CA ASN A 19 29.26 5.03 7.55
C ASN A 19 28.34 3.87 7.95
N LEU A 20 27.05 4.15 8.13
CA LEU A 20 26.06 3.11 8.43
C LEU A 20 25.96 2.08 7.29
N ALA A 21 25.97 2.55 6.05
CA ALA A 21 25.98 1.67 4.87
C ALA A 21 27.15 0.68 4.90
N THR A 22 28.35 1.19 5.17
CA THR A 22 29.57 0.37 5.28
C THR A 22 29.49 -0.65 6.42
N GLU A 23 29.04 -0.22 7.59
CA GLU A 23 28.92 -1.12 8.75
C GLU A 23 27.86 -2.21 8.52
N VAL A 24 26.72 -1.89 7.92
CA VAL A 24 25.70 -2.88 7.61
C VAL A 24 26.20 -3.87 6.56
N ALA A 25 26.90 -3.40 5.52
CA ALA A 25 27.49 -4.30 4.53
C ALA A 25 28.45 -5.32 5.15
N ARG A 26 29.20 -4.88 6.15
CA ARG A 26 30.14 -5.74 6.89
C ARG A 26 29.42 -6.71 7.84
N LEU A 27 28.42 -6.23 8.58
CA LEU A 27 27.79 -6.98 9.67
C LEU A 27 26.70 -7.95 9.20
N ALA A 28 25.92 -7.61 8.18
CA ALA A 28 24.78 -8.42 7.75
C ALA A 28 25.14 -9.88 7.42
N PRO A 29 26.22 -10.16 6.65
CA PRO A 29 26.60 -11.56 6.40
C PRO A 29 27.15 -12.26 7.65
N ILE A 30 27.71 -11.54 8.63
CA ILE A 30 28.17 -12.11 9.88
C ILE A 30 26.96 -12.58 10.69
N CYS A 31 25.97 -11.69 10.89
CA CYS A 31 24.74 -12.04 11.61
C CYS A 31 23.96 -13.18 10.92
N ALA A 32 23.93 -13.19 9.59
CA ALA A 32 23.27 -14.26 8.85
C ALA A 32 23.92 -15.63 9.09
N LYS A 33 25.25 -15.69 9.25
CA LYS A 33 25.98 -16.94 9.56
C LYS A 33 25.68 -17.51 10.94
N GLU A 34 25.20 -16.70 11.87
CA GLU A 34 24.85 -17.15 13.23
C GLU A 34 23.47 -17.81 13.30
N LEU A 35 22.66 -17.70 12.25
CA LEU A 35 21.34 -18.34 12.19
C LEU A 35 21.45 -19.87 12.09
N PRO A 36 20.49 -20.61 12.63
CA PRO A 36 20.41 -22.06 12.41
C PRO A 36 19.99 -22.37 10.96
N GLU A 37 20.27 -23.60 10.52
CA GLU A 37 19.70 -24.09 9.24
C GLU A 37 18.21 -24.43 9.41
N PRO A 38 17.40 -24.21 8.35
CA PRO A 38 17.75 -23.77 6.98
C PRO A 38 17.83 -22.24 6.81
N ASN A 39 17.53 -21.45 7.84
CA ASN A 39 17.43 -20.00 7.80
C ASN A 39 18.75 -19.32 7.41
N ARG A 40 19.88 -19.89 7.84
CA ARG A 40 21.23 -19.42 7.49
C ARG A 40 21.42 -19.41 5.97
N THR A 41 21.20 -20.56 5.35
CA THR A 41 21.36 -20.71 3.89
C THR A 41 20.43 -19.75 3.14
N ALA A 42 19.18 -19.62 3.55
CA ALA A 42 18.22 -18.69 2.95
C ALA A 42 18.68 -17.24 3.09
N ALA A 43 19.05 -16.81 4.30
CA ALA A 43 19.45 -15.43 4.58
C ALA A 43 20.72 -15.02 3.83
N LEU A 44 21.72 -15.89 3.76
CA LEU A 44 22.96 -15.63 3.01
C LEU A 44 22.68 -15.50 1.50
N ALA A 45 21.85 -16.38 0.93
CA ALA A 45 21.50 -16.33 -0.48
C ALA A 45 20.66 -15.08 -0.80
N ALA A 46 19.67 -14.74 0.02
CA ALA A 46 18.87 -13.54 -0.15
C ALA A 46 19.72 -12.25 -0.08
N TRP A 47 20.60 -12.17 0.92
CA TRP A 47 21.50 -11.02 1.06
C TRP A 47 22.45 -10.88 -0.13
N GLN A 48 23.07 -11.98 -0.55
CA GLN A 48 24.05 -11.97 -1.65
C GLN A 48 23.43 -11.61 -3.00
N ASN A 49 22.22 -12.11 -3.28
CA ASN A 49 21.61 -12.00 -4.59
C ASN A 49 20.63 -10.83 -4.72
N LEU A 50 19.97 -10.44 -3.62
CA LEU A 50 18.86 -9.47 -3.62
C LEU A 50 19.01 -8.36 -2.57
N GLY A 51 20.11 -8.36 -1.80
CA GLY A 51 20.43 -7.31 -0.84
C GLY A 51 20.91 -6.04 -1.57
N GLU A 52 20.33 -4.90 -1.22
CA GLU A 52 20.77 -3.61 -1.73
C GLU A 52 21.01 -2.63 -0.57
N ILE A 53 22.08 -1.86 -0.66
CA ILE A 53 22.35 -0.75 0.25
C ILE A 53 22.41 0.53 -0.59
N ILE A 54 21.53 1.47 -0.27
CA ILE A 54 21.33 2.71 -1.01
C ILE A 54 21.64 3.89 -0.09
N VAL A 55 22.65 4.70 -0.48
CA VAL A 55 22.96 5.94 0.19
C VAL A 55 22.32 7.09 -0.57
N CYS A 56 21.41 7.79 0.11
CA CYS A 56 20.66 8.92 -0.43
C CYS A 56 21.23 10.25 0.06
N ALA A 57 20.97 11.32 -0.68
CA ALA A 57 21.42 12.65 -0.32
C ALA A 57 20.68 13.22 0.90
N ASP A 58 19.41 12.86 1.08
CA ASP A 58 18.55 13.37 2.14
C ASP A 58 17.34 12.45 2.39
N ARG A 59 16.54 12.82 3.39
CA ARG A 59 15.33 12.05 3.78
C ARG A 59 14.23 12.01 2.69
N GLU A 60 14.14 13.05 1.84
CA GLU A 60 13.15 13.06 0.75
C GLU A 60 13.51 12.06 -0.34
N ALA A 61 14.80 11.97 -0.69
CA ALA A 61 15.30 10.95 -1.60
C ALA A 61 15.10 9.54 -1.03
N MET A 62 15.34 9.35 0.28
CA MET A 62 15.09 8.07 0.96
C MET A 62 13.60 7.69 0.90
N ALA A 63 12.69 8.61 1.22
CA ALA A 63 11.25 8.36 1.19
C ALA A 63 10.75 8.07 -0.23
N THR A 64 11.26 8.79 -1.21
CA THR A 64 10.94 8.58 -2.63
C THR A 64 11.39 7.19 -3.09
N TYR A 65 12.59 6.78 -2.71
CA TYR A 65 13.10 5.44 -3.02
C TYR A 65 12.27 4.33 -2.35
N ALA A 66 11.93 4.51 -1.07
CA ALA A 66 11.10 3.56 -0.32
C ALA A 66 9.72 3.38 -0.98
N ASP A 67 9.03 4.48 -1.33
CA ASP A 67 7.76 4.43 -2.03
C ASP A 67 7.87 3.77 -3.42
N ALA A 68 8.99 3.99 -4.14
CA ALA A 68 9.24 3.35 -5.42
C ALA A 68 9.44 1.83 -5.29
N LYS A 69 10.05 1.36 -4.22
CA LYS A 69 10.17 -0.09 -3.92
C LYS A 69 8.84 -0.70 -3.49
N ALA A 70 7.98 0.06 -2.82
CA ALA A 70 6.70 -0.39 -2.28
C ALA A 70 6.82 -1.71 -1.50
N PRO A 71 7.61 -1.74 -0.42
CA PRO A 71 7.94 -2.97 0.29
C PRO A 71 6.74 -3.52 1.06
N GLU A 72 6.77 -4.82 1.29
CA GLU A 72 5.86 -5.52 2.20
C GLU A 72 6.00 -4.97 3.63
N HIS A 73 7.22 -4.89 4.12
CA HIS A 73 7.57 -4.36 5.43
C HIS A 73 8.49 -3.15 5.27
N LEU A 74 8.12 -2.02 5.86
CA LEU A 74 8.93 -0.81 5.87
C LEU A 74 9.25 -0.43 7.32
N HIS A 75 10.52 -0.47 7.70
CA HIS A 75 10.95 -0.11 9.04
C HIS A 75 11.75 1.20 9.01
N ILE A 76 11.29 2.19 9.76
CA ILE A 76 11.91 3.50 9.88
C ILE A 76 12.63 3.61 11.22
N GLN A 77 13.94 3.72 11.17
CA GLN A 77 14.79 4.00 12.33
C GLN A 77 15.49 5.34 12.13
N ALA A 78 14.75 6.42 12.34
CA ALA A 78 15.17 7.78 12.11
C ALA A 78 14.56 8.72 13.15
N ASN A 79 15.02 9.95 13.19
CA ASN A 79 14.37 11.03 13.92
C ASN A 79 13.05 11.45 13.23
N GLU A 80 12.21 12.21 13.92
CA GLU A 80 10.98 12.81 13.41
C GLU A 80 10.02 11.77 12.76
N LEU A 81 9.71 10.70 13.50
CA LEU A 81 8.89 9.57 13.01
C LEU A 81 7.53 10.01 12.42
N GLU A 82 6.92 11.08 12.92
CA GLU A 82 5.67 11.61 12.40
C GLU A 82 5.82 12.21 10.98
N TRP A 83 7.00 12.77 10.67
CA TRP A 83 7.29 13.21 9.30
C TRP A 83 7.27 12.00 8.33
N TRP A 84 7.96 10.92 8.68
CA TRP A 84 8.02 9.71 7.87
C TRP A 84 6.64 9.10 7.66
N LYS A 85 5.88 8.98 8.73
CA LYS A 85 4.49 8.48 8.71
C LYS A 85 3.60 9.33 7.80
N GLY A 86 3.77 10.65 7.82
CA GLY A 86 3.04 11.60 6.98
C GLY A 86 3.47 11.58 5.51
N ARG A 87 4.71 11.22 5.23
CA ARG A 87 5.33 11.30 3.89
C ARG A 87 5.20 10.02 3.08
N LEU A 88 5.37 8.88 3.71
CA LEU A 88 5.37 7.56 3.03
C LEU A 88 3.95 7.13 2.63
N ARG A 89 3.84 6.42 1.50
CA ARG A 89 2.54 6.02 0.92
C ARG A 89 2.47 4.56 0.49
N ALA A 90 3.58 3.96 0.06
CA ALA A 90 3.59 2.65 -0.56
C ALA A 90 4.31 1.62 0.32
N TYR A 91 3.59 1.03 1.26
CA TYR A 91 4.08 -0.05 2.13
C TYR A 91 2.94 -0.99 2.52
N GLY A 92 3.24 -2.25 2.79
CA GLY A 92 2.27 -3.19 3.35
C GLY A 92 2.05 -2.94 4.83
N SER A 93 3.13 -2.85 5.60
CA SER A 93 3.11 -2.45 7.01
C SER A 93 4.29 -1.55 7.33
N LEU A 94 4.04 -0.50 8.15
CA LEU A 94 5.04 0.49 8.56
C LEU A 94 5.39 0.29 10.03
N PHE A 95 6.68 0.14 10.31
CA PHE A 95 7.24 -0.02 11.65
C PHE A 95 8.06 1.21 12.00
N LEU A 96 7.76 1.86 13.11
CA LEU A 96 8.32 3.16 13.47
C LEU A 96 9.17 3.08 14.73
N GLY A 97 10.43 3.51 14.60
CA GLY A 97 11.37 3.67 15.71
C GLY A 97 12.08 2.40 16.15
N ALA A 98 13.08 2.60 17.00
CA ALA A 98 13.96 1.53 17.47
C ALA A 98 13.27 0.50 18.39
N ASN A 99 12.16 0.87 19.01
CA ASN A 99 11.38 -0.02 19.90
C ASN A 99 10.40 -0.91 19.16
N THR A 100 10.30 -0.78 17.84
CA THR A 100 9.41 -1.56 16.99
C THR A 100 10.23 -2.53 16.14
N THR A 101 9.68 -3.67 15.84
CA THR A 101 10.28 -4.62 14.88
C THR A 101 9.21 -5.33 14.08
N VAL A 102 9.57 -5.74 12.87
CA VAL A 102 8.71 -6.53 11.96
C VAL A 102 8.17 -7.77 12.68
N ALA A 103 9.01 -8.46 13.43
CA ALA A 103 8.62 -9.66 14.19
C ALA A 103 7.46 -9.44 15.17
N PHE A 104 7.28 -8.25 15.71
CA PHE A 104 6.12 -7.94 16.56
C PHE A 104 4.81 -7.95 15.74
N GLY A 105 4.83 -7.37 14.56
CA GLY A 105 3.68 -7.37 13.64
C GLY A 105 3.31 -8.78 13.20
N ASP A 106 4.30 -9.61 12.93
CA ASP A 106 4.09 -10.99 12.46
C ASP A 106 3.57 -11.93 13.55
N LYS A 107 3.79 -11.61 14.82
CA LYS A 107 3.54 -12.56 15.93
C LYS A 107 2.53 -12.05 16.97
N ALA A 108 2.81 -10.96 17.65
CA ALA A 108 2.13 -10.63 18.91
C ALA A 108 1.40 -9.28 18.92
N ALA A 109 1.65 -8.37 17.98
CA ALA A 109 1.05 -7.03 17.97
C ALA A 109 -0.42 -7.03 17.50
N GLY A 110 -0.92 -8.11 16.93
CA GLY A 110 -2.31 -8.27 16.52
C GLY A 110 -2.70 -7.56 15.21
N SER A 111 -1.77 -6.87 14.56
CA SER A 111 -1.99 -6.31 13.23
C SER A 111 -2.03 -7.41 12.15
N ASN A 112 -2.66 -7.11 11.00
CA ASN A 112 -2.61 -8.01 9.86
C ASN A 112 -1.16 -8.20 9.39
N HIS A 113 -0.73 -9.46 9.23
CA HIS A 113 0.59 -9.84 8.72
C HIS A 113 0.53 -10.52 7.34
N VAL A 114 -0.64 -10.64 6.73
CA VAL A 114 -0.82 -11.10 5.35
C VAL A 114 -0.74 -9.88 4.44
N LEU A 115 0.48 -9.50 4.13
CA LEU A 115 0.83 -8.22 3.51
C LEU A 115 1.06 -8.38 1.99
N PRO A 116 1.00 -7.27 1.24
CA PRO A 116 1.23 -7.30 -0.21
C PRO A 116 2.71 -7.43 -0.54
N THR A 117 3.04 -8.36 -1.41
CA THR A 117 4.39 -8.61 -1.93
C THR A 117 4.56 -8.07 -3.35
N SER A 118 5.77 -8.10 -3.88
CA SER A 118 6.08 -7.78 -5.29
C SER A 118 5.59 -6.39 -5.73
N GLY A 119 5.67 -5.41 -4.84
CA GLY A 119 5.27 -4.02 -5.12
C GLY A 119 3.76 -3.78 -5.11
N ALA A 120 2.93 -4.75 -4.74
CA ALA A 120 1.49 -4.58 -4.63
C ALA A 120 1.08 -3.59 -3.53
N ALA A 121 1.99 -3.21 -2.64
CA ALA A 121 1.77 -2.17 -1.64
C ALA A 121 1.47 -0.77 -2.23
N ARG A 122 1.63 -0.58 -3.56
CA ARG A 122 1.19 0.63 -4.26
C ARG A 122 -0.33 0.81 -4.31
N TYR A 123 -1.09 -0.28 -4.19
CA TYR A 123 -2.55 -0.24 -4.37
C TYR A 123 -3.34 -1.07 -3.35
N THR A 124 -2.69 -1.81 -2.46
CA THR A 124 -3.36 -2.60 -1.41
C THR A 124 -2.51 -2.70 -0.15
N GLY A 125 -3.17 -2.73 1.00
CA GLY A 125 -2.53 -3.00 2.29
C GLY A 125 -2.55 -4.48 2.70
N GLY A 126 -2.92 -5.39 1.79
CA GLY A 126 -3.03 -6.82 2.07
C GLY A 126 -4.41 -7.25 2.58
N LEU A 127 -4.45 -8.28 3.41
CA LEU A 127 -5.69 -8.82 3.95
C LEU A 127 -6.35 -7.83 4.92
N SER A 128 -7.65 -7.62 4.74
CA SER A 128 -8.47 -6.80 5.63
C SER A 128 -9.92 -7.27 5.61
N VAL A 129 -10.73 -6.80 6.57
CA VAL A 129 -12.19 -7.09 6.59
C VAL A 129 -12.87 -6.70 5.28
N HIS A 130 -12.40 -5.63 4.62
CA HIS A 130 -12.96 -5.19 3.34
C HIS A 130 -12.87 -6.22 2.21
N LYS A 131 -11.97 -7.21 2.33
CA LYS A 131 -11.88 -8.31 1.36
C LYS A 131 -13.04 -9.30 1.46
N PHE A 132 -13.75 -9.30 2.59
CA PHE A 132 -14.89 -10.18 2.88
C PHE A 132 -16.24 -9.44 2.84
N ILE A 133 -16.23 -8.12 2.62
CA ILE A 133 -17.41 -7.28 2.55
C ILE A 133 -17.66 -6.91 1.08
N LYS A 134 -18.90 -7.13 0.62
CA LYS A 134 -19.34 -6.66 -0.68
C LYS A 134 -19.97 -5.28 -0.54
N THR A 135 -19.40 -4.29 -1.21
CA THR A 135 -20.04 -2.96 -1.35
C THR A 135 -21.06 -3.02 -2.48
N VAL A 136 -22.28 -2.63 -2.17
CA VAL A 136 -23.35 -2.47 -3.15
C VAL A 136 -23.91 -1.05 -3.08
N THR A 137 -24.43 -0.55 -4.19
CA THR A 137 -25.08 0.76 -4.27
C THR A 137 -26.56 0.58 -4.52
N TRP A 138 -27.35 1.51 -4.00
CA TRP A 138 -28.77 1.65 -4.33
C TRP A 138 -29.08 3.13 -4.57
N GLN A 139 -30.11 3.40 -5.37
CA GLN A 139 -30.53 4.75 -5.68
C GLN A 139 -32.06 4.82 -5.63
N GLN A 140 -32.55 5.89 -5.00
CA GLN A 140 -33.96 6.28 -5.01
C GLN A 140 -33.99 7.80 -5.24
N VAL A 141 -34.80 8.25 -6.17
CA VAL A 141 -34.92 9.67 -6.50
C VAL A 141 -36.25 10.19 -5.95
N ASP A 142 -36.17 11.21 -5.11
CA ASP A 142 -37.35 11.88 -4.58
C ASP A 142 -37.96 12.82 -5.63
N ALA A 143 -39.27 13.01 -5.59
CA ALA A 143 -40.01 13.80 -6.58
C ALA A 143 -39.47 15.23 -6.78
N PRO A 144 -39.03 15.98 -5.75
CA PRO A 144 -38.44 17.31 -5.95
C PRO A 144 -37.15 17.32 -6.76
N ALA A 145 -36.33 16.26 -6.65
CA ALA A 145 -35.05 16.18 -7.37
C ALA A 145 -35.18 15.67 -8.81
N LEU A 146 -36.31 15.04 -9.14
CA LEU A 146 -36.48 14.30 -10.39
C LEU A 146 -36.34 15.14 -11.62
N GLU A 147 -36.95 16.34 -11.64
CA GLU A 147 -36.96 17.24 -12.82
C GLU A 147 -35.54 17.63 -13.24
N GLU A 148 -34.74 18.13 -12.29
CA GLU A 148 -33.38 18.58 -12.59
C GLU A 148 -32.42 17.41 -12.88
N LEU A 149 -32.54 16.32 -12.13
CA LEU A 149 -31.72 15.12 -12.37
C LEU A 149 -32.00 14.55 -13.77
N ALA A 150 -33.26 14.44 -14.16
CA ALA A 150 -33.62 13.93 -15.47
C ALA A 150 -33.15 14.84 -16.59
N ARG A 151 -33.31 16.17 -16.44
CA ARG A 151 -32.84 17.16 -17.42
C ARG A 151 -31.32 17.06 -17.65
N VAL A 152 -30.53 17.03 -16.56
CA VAL A 152 -29.06 16.93 -16.63
C VAL A 152 -28.64 15.59 -17.21
N THR A 153 -29.25 14.49 -16.76
CA THR A 153 -28.95 13.15 -17.27
C THR A 153 -29.21 13.04 -18.76
N ALA A 154 -30.36 13.56 -19.25
CA ALA A 154 -30.69 13.55 -20.67
C ALA A 154 -29.68 14.36 -21.51
N ALA A 155 -29.26 15.53 -21.00
CA ALA A 155 -28.28 16.38 -21.67
C ALA A 155 -26.91 15.71 -21.80
N ILE A 156 -26.38 15.17 -20.70
CA ILE A 156 -25.09 14.45 -20.68
C ILE A 156 -25.16 13.23 -21.60
N SER A 157 -26.22 12.43 -21.49
CA SER A 157 -26.38 11.23 -22.33
C SER A 157 -26.38 11.56 -23.83
N ARG A 158 -27.04 12.65 -24.25
CA ARG A 158 -26.99 13.08 -25.63
C ARG A 158 -25.64 13.58 -26.09
N TYR A 159 -24.94 14.31 -25.22
CA TYR A 159 -23.56 14.72 -25.48
C TYR A 159 -22.63 13.53 -25.74
N GLU A 160 -22.85 12.43 -25.00
CA GLU A 160 -22.12 11.15 -25.14
C GLU A 160 -22.67 10.28 -26.30
N GLY A 161 -23.70 10.70 -27.01
CA GLY A 161 -24.35 9.91 -28.09
C GLY A 161 -25.25 8.77 -27.59
N MET A 162 -25.60 8.77 -26.30
CA MET A 162 -26.39 7.71 -25.65
C MET A 162 -27.88 8.07 -25.60
N GLU A 163 -28.54 8.16 -26.76
CA GLU A 163 -29.95 8.57 -26.86
C GLU A 163 -30.92 7.67 -26.08
N GLY A 164 -30.67 6.38 -26.01
CA GLY A 164 -31.47 5.46 -25.19
C GLY A 164 -31.49 5.86 -23.72
N HIS A 165 -30.35 6.22 -23.15
CA HIS A 165 -30.25 6.73 -21.77
C HIS A 165 -31.00 8.06 -21.62
N ALA A 166 -30.81 8.99 -22.57
CA ALA A 166 -31.51 10.26 -22.55
C ALA A 166 -33.03 10.08 -22.50
N ARG A 167 -33.60 9.23 -23.36
CA ARG A 167 -35.04 8.92 -23.39
C ARG A 167 -35.54 8.32 -22.09
N THR A 168 -34.77 7.49 -21.39
CA THR A 168 -35.18 6.97 -20.09
C THR A 168 -35.30 8.06 -19.03
N ALA A 169 -34.47 9.10 -19.08
CA ALA A 169 -34.56 10.26 -18.21
C ALA A 169 -35.76 11.12 -18.58
N ASP A 170 -35.97 11.43 -19.87
CA ASP A 170 -37.11 12.25 -20.38
C ASP A 170 -38.48 11.66 -20.03
N ILE A 171 -38.64 10.34 -20.15
CA ILE A 171 -39.90 9.66 -19.77
C ILE A 171 -40.22 9.87 -18.30
N ARG A 172 -39.22 9.87 -17.43
CA ARG A 172 -39.40 10.06 -15.97
C ARG A 172 -39.74 11.50 -15.63
N ARG A 173 -39.14 12.43 -16.32
CA ARG A 173 -39.44 13.86 -16.23
C ARG A 173 -40.90 14.19 -16.61
N ASN A 174 -41.40 13.57 -17.65
CA ASN A 174 -42.71 13.84 -18.19
C ASN A 174 -43.83 12.96 -17.61
N ARG A 175 -43.52 12.14 -16.60
CA ARG A 175 -44.56 11.33 -15.94
C ARG A 175 -45.55 12.22 -15.20
N PRO A 176 -46.87 12.04 -15.40
CA PRO A 176 -47.88 12.60 -14.49
C PRO A 176 -47.55 12.12 -13.07
N ARG A 177 -47.56 13.04 -12.10
CA ARG A 177 -47.45 12.66 -10.68
C ARG A 177 -48.60 11.72 -10.34
N LEU A 178 -48.36 10.43 -10.32
CA LEU A 178 -49.30 9.47 -9.75
C LEU A 178 -49.46 9.86 -8.28
N GLY A 179 -50.68 10.17 -7.88
CA GLY A 179 -51.01 10.75 -6.60
C GLY A 179 -50.38 9.98 -5.43
N GLN A 180 -50.01 10.78 -4.44
CA GLN A 180 -49.64 10.30 -3.10
C GLN A 180 -50.81 9.68 -2.41
#